data_7785e60a4007ffa2b584fc97bced17de
#
_entry.id   7785e60a4007ffa2b584fc97bced17de
#
_cell.length_a   1.000
_cell.length_b   1.000
_cell.length_c   1.000
_cell.angle_alpha   90.00
_cell.angle_beta   90.00
_cell.angle_gamma   90.00
#
_symmetry.space_group_name_H-M   'P 1'
#
loop_
_entity.id
_entity.type
_entity.pdbx_description
1 polymer ?
#
loop_
_entity_poly.entity_id
_entity_poly.type
_entity_poly.pdbx_seq_one_letter_code
_entity_poly.pdbx_strand_id
1 'polypeptide(L)'
;TASVGNQVSVTMKIASSDGTALNKADVMLEYDAQSLEFLSGTSANGGAGNVRVVGDAEAASQTTFSFTLKFKALKAGTSSITVKSQEVYDANGQAVTISHTGNSAVKVSGGSDASQDASLGSLTVSPGTLSPEFSAEVTEYTAAVPADVEKITVSAPANDGKANVSVEGAEDLQP
;
A
#
# COMPACT_ATOMS: atom_id res chain seq x y z
N THR A 1 -9.69 -5.10 -0.66
CA THR A 1 -8.26 -5.39 -0.92
C THR A 1 -7.67 -4.20 -1.65
N ALA A 2 -6.52 -3.74 -1.27
CA ALA A 2 -5.78 -2.64 -1.90
C ALA A 2 -4.30 -3.01 -2.00
N SER A 3 -3.54 -2.27 -2.81
CA SER A 3 -2.08 -2.36 -2.84
C SER A 3 -1.46 -1.20 -2.03
N VAL A 4 -0.24 -1.38 -1.55
CA VAL A 4 0.53 -0.30 -0.89
C VAL A 4 0.57 0.93 -1.80
N GLY A 5 0.39 2.11 -1.22
CA GLY A 5 0.30 3.40 -1.91
C GLY A 5 -1.10 3.76 -2.40
N ASN A 6 -2.01 2.80 -2.53
CA ASN A 6 -3.36 3.04 -3.03
C ASN A 6 -4.32 3.52 -1.94
N GLN A 7 -5.37 4.21 -2.38
CA GLN A 7 -6.46 4.64 -1.53
C GLN A 7 -7.47 3.51 -1.34
N VAL A 8 -7.96 3.37 -0.10
CA VAL A 8 -9.00 2.43 0.30
C VAL A 8 -10.18 3.22 0.86
N SER A 9 -11.39 2.89 0.43
CA SER A 9 -12.61 3.42 1.01
C SER A 9 -13.22 2.38 1.95
N VAL A 10 -13.57 2.82 3.15
CA VAL A 10 -14.24 2.02 4.18
C VAL A 10 -15.56 2.71 4.52
N THR A 11 -16.66 1.97 4.44
CA THR A 11 -17.96 2.48 4.81
C THR A 11 -18.34 1.99 6.20
N MET A 12 -18.58 2.92 7.11
CA MET A 12 -19.18 2.68 8.42
C MET A 12 -20.68 2.94 8.34
N LYS A 13 -21.47 1.99 8.84
CA LYS A 13 -22.92 2.12 8.90
C LYS A 13 -23.41 1.91 10.32
N ILE A 14 -24.26 2.81 10.79
CA ILE A 14 -25.00 2.68 12.03
C ILE A 14 -26.47 2.56 11.63
N ALA A 15 -27.16 1.54 12.12
CA ALA A 15 -28.57 1.32 11.79
C ALA A 15 -29.33 0.91 13.04
N SER A 16 -30.51 1.45 13.19
CA SER A 16 -31.50 1.00 14.17
C SER A 16 -32.07 -0.35 13.72
N SER A 17 -32.16 -1.30 14.65
CA SER A 17 -32.72 -2.63 14.39
C SER A 17 -34.22 -2.72 14.61
N ASP A 18 -34.77 -1.78 15.36
CA ASP A 18 -36.21 -1.72 15.76
C ASP A 18 -36.98 -0.58 15.08
N GLY A 19 -36.30 0.17 14.18
CA GLY A 19 -36.89 1.30 13.47
C GLY A 19 -36.88 2.61 14.27
N THR A 20 -36.23 2.66 15.44
CA THR A 20 -36.07 3.91 16.19
C THR A 20 -35.35 4.95 15.33
N ALA A 21 -35.92 6.16 15.27
CA ALA A 21 -35.31 7.27 14.56
C ALA A 21 -34.05 7.75 15.30
N LEU A 22 -32.94 7.80 14.58
CA LEU A 22 -31.65 8.26 15.10
C LEU A 22 -31.47 9.74 14.81
N ASN A 23 -30.95 10.49 15.77
CA ASN A 23 -30.72 11.93 15.66
C ASN A 23 -29.23 12.27 15.55
N LYS A 24 -28.41 11.64 16.37
CA LYS A 24 -26.99 11.93 16.42
C LYS A 24 -26.15 10.66 16.62
N ALA A 25 -25.00 10.64 16.00
CA ALA A 25 -23.98 9.63 16.24
C ALA A 25 -22.60 10.30 16.45
N ASP A 26 -21.86 9.85 17.45
CA ASP A 26 -20.48 10.24 17.73
C ASP A 26 -19.66 8.97 17.96
N VAL A 27 -18.76 8.70 17.06
CA VAL A 27 -17.98 7.45 17.04
C VAL A 27 -16.51 7.75 16.94
N MET A 28 -15.73 7.16 17.83
CA MET A 28 -14.28 7.14 17.75
C MET A 28 -13.82 5.81 17.21
N LEU A 29 -13.09 5.84 16.12
CA LEU A 29 -12.44 4.70 15.51
C LEU A 29 -10.95 4.71 15.83
N GLU A 30 -10.37 3.52 15.93
CA GLU A 30 -8.94 3.29 16.07
C GLU A 30 -8.42 2.42 14.92
N TYR A 31 -7.24 2.74 14.41
CA TYR A 31 -6.57 2.03 13.33
C TYR A 31 -5.05 2.06 13.51
N ASP A 32 -4.33 1.16 12.87
CA ASP A 32 -2.86 1.16 12.89
C ASP A 32 -2.30 2.22 11.93
N ALA A 33 -1.76 3.30 12.48
CA ALA A 33 -1.14 4.39 11.73
C ALA A 33 0.16 4.01 11.02
N GLN A 34 0.76 2.86 11.33
CA GLN A 34 1.91 2.32 10.61
C GLN A 34 1.49 1.64 9.30
N SER A 35 0.24 1.19 9.22
CA SER A 35 -0.30 0.43 8.09
C SER A 35 -1.26 1.24 7.23
N LEU A 36 -1.95 2.22 7.81
CA LEU A 36 -2.93 3.07 7.16
C LEU A 36 -2.73 4.55 7.53
N GLU A 37 -2.95 5.44 6.59
CA GLU A 37 -3.03 6.89 6.79
C GLU A 37 -4.46 7.34 6.52
N PHE A 38 -5.10 8.02 7.48
CA PHE A 38 -6.40 8.62 7.26
C PHE A 38 -6.28 9.86 6.36
N LEU A 39 -7.02 9.88 5.27
CA LEU A 39 -6.99 10.98 4.29
C LEU A 39 -8.18 11.92 4.48
N SER A 40 -9.37 11.38 4.53
CA SER A 40 -10.62 12.15 4.65
C SER A 40 -11.81 11.25 4.94
N GLY A 41 -12.94 11.84 5.32
CA GLY A 41 -14.19 11.09 5.46
C GLY A 41 -15.39 12.02 5.59
N THR A 42 -16.58 11.48 5.31
CA THR A 42 -17.84 12.17 5.53
C THR A 42 -18.02 12.41 7.03
N SER A 43 -18.14 13.67 7.43
CA SER A 43 -18.31 14.07 8.85
C SER A 43 -17.24 13.47 9.78
N ALA A 44 -16.02 13.26 9.26
CA ALA A 44 -14.93 12.60 9.96
C ALA A 44 -13.70 13.49 10.03
N ASN A 45 -13.04 13.46 11.18
CA ASN A 45 -11.79 14.17 11.45
C ASN A 45 -10.86 13.29 12.28
N GLY A 46 -9.56 13.33 11.99
CA GLY A 46 -8.61 12.52 12.71
C GLY A 46 -7.26 12.39 12.04
N GLY A 47 -6.49 11.42 12.51
CA GLY A 47 -5.13 11.09 12.11
C GLY A 47 -4.41 10.37 13.23
N ALA A 48 -3.16 9.97 12.99
CA ALA A 48 -2.30 9.34 13.99
C ALA A 48 -2.97 8.16 14.73
N GLY A 49 -3.72 7.33 14.00
CA GLY A 49 -4.33 6.12 14.55
C GLY A 49 -5.77 6.27 15.06
N ASN A 50 -6.36 7.47 15.08
CA ASN A 50 -7.73 7.70 15.54
C ASN A 50 -8.51 8.55 14.54
N VAL A 51 -9.79 8.23 14.36
CA VAL A 51 -10.73 9.03 13.56
C VAL A 51 -12.03 9.19 14.35
N ARG A 52 -12.46 10.42 14.56
CA ARG A 52 -13.78 10.75 15.11
C ARG A 52 -14.76 11.02 13.97
N VAL A 53 -15.90 10.38 14.01
CA VAL A 53 -16.99 10.55 13.06
C VAL A 53 -18.21 11.07 13.83
N VAL A 54 -18.74 12.22 13.40
CA VAL A 54 -19.92 12.82 14.03
C VAL A 54 -20.98 13.03 12.96
N GLY A 55 -22.12 12.42 13.13
CA GLY A 55 -23.27 12.54 12.22
C GLY A 55 -24.48 13.11 12.94
N ASP A 56 -25.14 14.06 12.30
CA ASP A 56 -26.45 14.57 12.70
C ASP A 56 -27.48 14.12 11.66
N ALA A 57 -28.70 13.82 12.11
CA ALA A 57 -29.74 13.37 11.20
C ALA A 57 -30.21 14.50 10.28
N GLU A 58 -30.29 14.19 8.99
CA GLU A 58 -30.83 15.08 7.96
C GLU A 58 -32.36 15.05 7.90
N ALA A 59 -33.00 14.01 8.48
CA ALA A 59 -34.45 13.84 8.54
C ALA A 59 -34.89 13.25 9.89
N ALA A 60 -36.03 13.70 10.40
CA ALA A 60 -36.57 13.27 11.69
C ALA A 60 -36.90 11.76 11.77
N SER A 61 -37.03 11.08 10.64
CA SER A 61 -37.32 9.64 10.57
C SER A 61 -36.10 8.83 10.15
N GLN A 62 -34.93 9.40 10.20
CA GLN A 62 -33.70 8.71 9.79
C GLN A 62 -33.35 7.57 10.75
N THR A 63 -33.23 6.36 10.26
CA THR A 63 -32.91 5.17 11.05
C THR A 63 -31.50 4.62 10.77
N THR A 64 -30.75 5.30 9.91
CA THR A 64 -29.42 4.84 9.48
C THR A 64 -28.50 6.02 9.21
N PHE A 65 -27.27 5.92 9.71
CA PHE A 65 -26.15 6.75 9.27
C PHE A 65 -25.19 5.93 8.40
N SER A 66 -24.62 6.56 7.39
CA SER A 66 -23.60 5.96 6.54
C SER A 66 -22.47 6.96 6.31
N PHE A 67 -21.25 6.56 6.67
CA PHE A 67 -20.06 7.40 6.56
C PHE A 67 -19.02 6.69 5.72
N THR A 68 -18.45 7.40 4.77
CA THR A 68 -17.37 6.89 3.95
C THR A 68 -16.04 7.50 4.39
N LEU A 69 -15.11 6.66 4.79
CA LEU A 69 -13.77 7.02 5.22
C LEU A 69 -12.76 6.59 4.16
N LYS A 70 -11.78 7.41 3.90
CA LYS A 70 -10.72 7.17 2.92
C LYS A 70 -9.37 7.09 3.62
N PHE A 71 -8.67 6.00 3.39
CA PHE A 71 -7.35 5.74 3.91
C PHE A 71 -6.37 5.50 2.76
N LYS A 72 -5.09 5.80 2.97
CA LYS A 72 -4.00 5.35 2.13
C LYS A 72 -3.35 4.14 2.77
N ALA A 73 -3.13 3.10 2.00
CA ALA A 73 -2.43 1.90 2.44
C ALA A 73 -0.92 2.18 2.46
N LEU A 74 -0.27 2.05 3.62
CA LEU A 74 1.16 2.33 3.81
C LEU A 74 1.99 1.06 3.81
N LYS A 75 1.44 -0.06 4.29
CA LYS A 75 2.17 -1.32 4.48
C LYS A 75 1.32 -2.51 4.08
N ALA A 76 1.95 -3.51 3.47
CA ALA A 76 1.30 -4.79 3.18
C ALA A 76 0.94 -5.55 4.46
N GLY A 77 -0.18 -6.26 4.44
CA GLY A 77 -0.70 -7.01 5.57
C GLY A 77 -2.19 -6.80 5.77
N THR A 78 -2.68 -7.17 6.93
CA THR A 78 -4.07 -6.93 7.34
C THR A 78 -4.08 -5.90 8.46
N SER A 79 -4.77 -4.79 8.24
CA SER A 79 -4.97 -3.74 9.24
C SER A 79 -6.43 -3.68 9.65
N SER A 80 -6.70 -3.66 10.95
CA SER A 80 -8.05 -3.55 11.49
C SER A 80 -8.42 -2.09 11.74
N ILE A 81 -9.67 -1.76 11.50
CA ILE A 81 -10.30 -0.52 11.93
C ILE A 81 -11.38 -0.91 12.92
N THR A 82 -11.26 -0.47 14.16
CA THR A 82 -12.13 -0.86 15.27
C THR A 82 -12.83 0.34 15.89
N VAL A 83 -13.98 0.11 16.47
CA VAL A 83 -14.71 1.13 17.24
C VAL A 83 -14.13 1.17 18.65
N LYS A 84 -13.58 2.31 19.05
CA LYS A 84 -13.02 2.57 20.38
C LYS A 84 -14.08 3.06 21.36
N SER A 85 -14.95 3.97 20.90
CA SER A 85 -16.12 4.44 21.64
C SER A 85 -17.22 4.85 20.68
N GLN A 86 -18.46 4.76 21.13
CA GLN A 86 -19.61 5.13 20.33
C GLN A 86 -20.74 5.64 21.22
N GLU A 87 -21.37 6.72 20.79
CA GLU A 87 -22.55 7.29 21.39
C GLU A 87 -23.55 7.59 20.27
N VAL A 88 -24.75 7.07 20.40
CA VAL A 88 -25.84 7.30 19.44
C VAL A 88 -27.07 7.75 20.20
N TYR A 89 -27.74 8.76 19.71
CA TYR A 89 -28.94 9.34 20.32
C TYR A 89 -30.13 9.24 19.36
N ASP A 90 -31.30 9.00 19.91
CA ASP A 90 -32.55 9.00 19.18
C ASP A 90 -33.08 10.43 18.94
N ALA A 91 -34.22 10.54 18.27
CA ALA A 91 -34.87 11.82 17.97
C ALA A 91 -35.35 12.57 19.23
N ASN A 92 -35.43 11.90 20.38
CA ASN A 92 -35.80 12.50 21.68
C ASN A 92 -34.57 12.90 22.52
N GLY A 93 -33.37 12.68 21.97
CA GLY A 93 -32.08 12.91 22.66
C GLY A 93 -31.74 11.85 23.71
N GLN A 94 -32.38 10.68 23.64
CA GLN A 94 -32.09 9.54 24.51
C GLN A 94 -30.95 8.71 23.91
N ALA A 95 -30.07 8.23 24.78
CA ALA A 95 -28.98 7.34 24.33
C ALA A 95 -29.57 6.00 23.86
N VAL A 96 -29.17 5.60 22.64
CA VAL A 96 -29.56 4.32 22.05
C VAL A 96 -28.53 3.25 22.43
N THR A 97 -29.00 2.13 22.94
CA THR A 97 -28.14 0.99 23.27
C THR A 97 -27.63 0.34 22.01
N ILE A 98 -26.32 0.22 21.88
CA ILE A 98 -25.68 -0.49 20.77
C ILE A 98 -25.56 -1.97 21.11
N SER A 99 -26.34 -2.79 20.43
CA SER A 99 -26.41 -4.23 20.66
C SER A 99 -25.31 -5.01 19.95
N HIS A 100 -24.75 -4.45 18.88
CA HIS A 100 -23.70 -5.09 18.09
C HIS A 100 -22.76 -4.05 17.50
N THR A 101 -21.46 -4.27 17.67
CA THR A 101 -20.41 -3.44 17.09
C THR A 101 -19.54 -4.29 16.18
N GLY A 102 -19.49 -3.93 14.91
CA GLY A 102 -18.63 -4.55 13.93
C GLY A 102 -17.23 -3.91 13.90
N ASN A 103 -16.30 -4.62 13.34
CA ASN A 103 -14.97 -4.12 12.95
C ASN A 103 -14.75 -4.37 11.46
N SER A 104 -13.79 -3.66 10.88
CA SER A 104 -13.39 -3.86 9.50
C SER A 104 -11.92 -4.21 9.42
N ALA A 105 -11.57 -5.11 8.49
CA ALA A 105 -10.20 -5.45 8.19
C ALA A 105 -9.86 -5.05 6.75
N VAL A 106 -8.86 -4.21 6.60
CA VAL A 106 -8.30 -3.82 5.31
C VAL A 106 -7.15 -4.76 4.98
N LYS A 107 -7.32 -5.59 3.94
CA LYS A 107 -6.23 -6.38 3.39
C LYS A 107 -5.47 -5.55 2.37
N VAL A 108 -4.20 -5.32 2.61
CA VAL A 108 -3.28 -4.63 1.73
C VAL A 108 -2.33 -5.66 1.15
N SER A 109 -2.43 -5.87 -0.16
CA SER A 109 -1.41 -6.61 -0.89
C SER A 109 -0.15 -5.75 -0.93
N GLY A 110 1.03 -6.35 -0.84
CA GLY A 110 2.23 -5.65 -1.23
C GLY A 110 1.93 -5.00 -2.58
N GLY A 111 2.12 -3.71 -2.74
CA GLY A 111 2.40 -3.17 -4.04
C GLY A 111 3.47 -4.09 -4.60
N SER A 112 3.52 -4.33 -5.90
CA SER A 112 4.64 -5.09 -6.43
C SER A 112 5.87 -4.48 -5.78
N ASP A 113 6.41 -5.17 -4.77
CA ASP A 113 7.65 -4.74 -4.15
C ASP A 113 8.57 -4.50 -5.33
N ALA A 114 9.08 -3.29 -5.46
CA ALA A 114 10.16 -3.09 -6.38
C ALA A 114 11.15 -4.16 -5.95
N SER A 115 11.31 -5.17 -6.78
CA SER A 115 12.23 -6.26 -6.49
C SER A 115 13.53 -5.60 -6.06
N GLN A 116 14.09 -6.02 -4.95
CA GLN A 116 15.41 -5.58 -4.50
C GLN A 116 16.50 -6.43 -5.14
N ASP A 117 16.10 -7.29 -6.08
CA ASP A 117 17.04 -8.09 -6.84
C ASP A 117 17.75 -7.20 -7.88
N ALA A 118 18.96 -6.78 -7.56
CA ALA A 118 19.86 -6.04 -8.41
C ALA A 118 20.89 -6.96 -9.11
N SER A 119 20.65 -8.27 -9.10
CA SER A 119 21.55 -9.23 -9.75
C SER A 119 21.37 -9.24 -11.28
N LEU A 120 22.43 -9.60 -11.97
CA LEU A 120 22.37 -9.90 -13.41
C LEU A 120 21.83 -11.32 -13.63
N GLY A 121 21.00 -11.49 -14.64
CA GLY A 121 20.57 -12.81 -15.12
C GLY A 121 21.63 -13.51 -15.95
N SER A 122 22.47 -12.75 -16.66
CA SER A 122 23.62 -13.23 -17.40
C SER A 122 24.61 -12.10 -17.69
N LEU A 123 25.84 -12.45 -18.06
CA LEU A 123 26.84 -11.53 -18.56
C LEU A 123 27.60 -12.19 -19.72
N THR A 124 27.64 -11.54 -20.86
CA THR A 124 28.39 -12.03 -22.03
C THR A 124 29.15 -10.89 -22.67
N VAL A 125 30.28 -11.24 -23.24
CA VAL A 125 31.18 -10.34 -24.01
C VAL A 125 31.44 -10.94 -25.39
N SER A 126 31.32 -10.13 -26.44
CA SER A 126 31.54 -10.57 -27.81
C SER A 126 32.22 -9.47 -28.63
N PRO A 127 33.27 -9.76 -29.38
CA PRO A 127 34.04 -11.01 -29.38
C PRO A 127 34.85 -11.13 -28.08
N GLY A 128 35.04 -12.34 -27.59
CA GLY A 128 35.83 -12.60 -26.39
C GLY A 128 35.29 -13.73 -25.53
N THR A 129 36.07 -14.05 -24.50
CA THR A 129 35.68 -15.02 -23.46
C THR A 129 35.77 -14.38 -22.09
N LEU A 130 34.76 -14.61 -21.28
CA LEU A 130 34.66 -14.10 -19.90
C LEU A 130 35.36 -15.08 -18.93
N SER A 131 36.12 -14.56 -18.00
CA SER A 131 36.74 -15.35 -16.92
C SER A 131 36.59 -14.62 -15.58
N PRO A 132 36.11 -15.29 -14.53
CA PRO A 132 35.51 -16.63 -14.52
C PRO A 132 34.20 -16.70 -15.33
N GLU A 133 33.62 -17.88 -15.48
CA GLU A 133 32.26 -18.01 -16.02
C GLU A 133 31.26 -17.20 -15.17
N PHE A 134 30.21 -16.71 -15.83
CA PHE A 134 29.23 -15.86 -15.14
C PHE A 134 28.59 -16.57 -13.93
N SER A 135 28.59 -15.87 -12.80
CA SER A 135 27.82 -16.20 -11.60
C SER A 135 27.26 -14.91 -10.99
N ALA A 136 26.01 -14.91 -10.57
CA ALA A 136 25.34 -13.72 -10.01
C ALA A 136 26.00 -13.17 -8.74
N GLU A 137 26.84 -13.96 -8.07
CA GLU A 137 27.58 -13.58 -6.85
C GLU A 137 28.97 -13.00 -7.15
N VAL A 138 29.44 -13.11 -8.39
CA VAL A 138 30.75 -12.58 -8.82
C VAL A 138 30.55 -11.17 -9.38
N THR A 139 31.32 -10.22 -8.87
CA THR A 139 31.22 -8.80 -9.25
C THR A 139 32.38 -8.32 -10.13
N GLU A 140 33.42 -9.13 -10.28
CA GLU A 140 34.61 -8.79 -11.07
C GLU A 140 34.92 -9.91 -12.10
N TYR A 141 35.11 -9.51 -13.34
CA TYR A 141 35.37 -10.39 -14.45
C TYR A 141 36.51 -9.82 -15.32
N THR A 142 37.26 -10.71 -15.95
CA THR A 142 38.18 -10.35 -17.02
C THR A 142 37.65 -10.90 -18.32
N ALA A 143 37.86 -10.18 -19.41
CA ALA A 143 37.53 -10.66 -20.74
C ALA A 143 38.80 -10.74 -21.60
N ALA A 144 39.06 -11.91 -22.21
CA ALA A 144 40.11 -12.06 -23.18
C ALA A 144 39.52 -11.80 -24.56
N VAL A 145 40.05 -10.81 -25.26
CA VAL A 145 39.65 -10.42 -26.63
C VAL A 145 40.84 -10.52 -27.57
N PRO A 146 40.66 -10.80 -28.88
CA PRO A 146 41.72 -10.72 -29.88
C PRO A 146 42.31 -9.30 -29.96
N ALA A 147 43.61 -9.22 -30.30
CA ALA A 147 44.34 -7.94 -30.28
C ALA A 147 43.91 -6.95 -31.40
N ASP A 148 43.15 -7.40 -32.37
CA ASP A 148 42.61 -6.59 -33.48
C ASP A 148 41.19 -6.09 -33.24
N VAL A 149 40.64 -6.31 -32.03
CA VAL A 149 39.28 -5.87 -31.66
C VAL A 149 39.33 -4.44 -31.15
N GLU A 150 38.63 -3.54 -31.83
CA GLU A 150 38.47 -2.13 -31.44
C GLU A 150 37.21 -1.88 -30.60
N LYS A 151 36.24 -2.80 -30.65
CA LYS A 151 34.97 -2.68 -29.96
C LYS A 151 34.44 -4.03 -29.49
N ILE A 152 33.92 -4.06 -28.28
CA ILE A 152 33.23 -5.22 -27.74
C ILE A 152 31.75 -4.92 -27.52
N THR A 153 30.92 -5.95 -27.58
CA THR A 153 29.53 -5.89 -27.16
C THR A 153 29.40 -6.60 -25.83
N VAL A 154 28.94 -5.88 -24.82
CA VAL A 154 28.62 -6.42 -23.49
C VAL A 154 27.11 -6.55 -23.38
N SER A 155 26.61 -7.74 -23.06
CA SER A 155 25.23 -8.00 -22.78
C SER A 155 25.06 -8.44 -21.32
N ALA A 156 24.32 -7.68 -20.54
CA ALA A 156 24.16 -7.86 -19.11
C ALA A 156 22.68 -7.65 -18.71
N PRO A 157 21.76 -8.54 -19.13
CA PRO A 157 20.37 -8.40 -18.73
C PRO A 157 20.23 -8.60 -17.22
N ALA A 158 19.41 -7.76 -16.58
CA ALA A 158 19.04 -7.94 -15.18
C ALA A 158 18.21 -9.22 -15.01
N ASN A 159 18.33 -9.84 -13.84
CA ASN A 159 17.48 -10.98 -13.45
C ASN A 159 16.03 -10.53 -13.23
N ASP A 160 15.83 -9.35 -12.65
CA ASP A 160 14.52 -8.72 -12.57
C ASP A 160 14.23 -7.85 -13.79
N GLY A 161 13.16 -8.17 -14.53
CA GLY A 161 12.72 -7.40 -15.71
C GLY A 161 12.33 -5.93 -15.44
N LYS A 162 12.32 -5.48 -14.18
CA LYS A 162 12.09 -4.09 -13.79
C LYS A 162 13.37 -3.36 -13.39
N ALA A 163 14.48 -4.08 -13.23
CA ALA A 163 15.77 -3.48 -12.96
C ALA A 163 16.35 -2.85 -14.23
N ASN A 164 17.09 -1.76 -14.07
CA ASN A 164 17.77 -1.08 -15.16
C ASN A 164 19.28 -1.36 -15.08
N VAL A 165 19.90 -1.71 -16.20
CA VAL A 165 21.33 -1.95 -16.31
C VAL A 165 21.91 -0.93 -17.28
N SER A 166 23.00 -0.28 -16.92
CA SER A 166 23.81 0.54 -17.81
C SER A 166 25.19 -0.08 -17.98
N VAL A 167 25.71 -0.07 -19.20
CA VAL A 167 27.07 -0.50 -19.54
C VAL A 167 27.85 0.73 -19.97
N GLU A 168 28.99 0.95 -19.35
CA GLU A 168 29.88 2.07 -19.66
C GLU A 168 31.26 1.54 -20.05
N GLY A 169 32.00 2.26 -20.90
CA GLY A 169 33.40 1.94 -21.28
C GLY A 169 33.57 0.75 -22.22
N ALA A 170 32.51 0.29 -22.89
CA ALA A 170 32.57 -0.80 -23.87
C ALA A 170 33.07 -0.35 -25.27
N GLU A 171 33.40 0.93 -25.43
CA GLU A 171 33.94 1.52 -26.68
C GLU A 171 35.33 2.11 -26.41
N ASP A 172 36.11 2.29 -27.49
CA ASP A 172 37.50 2.82 -27.46
C ASP A 172 38.48 1.96 -26.63
N LEU A 173 38.46 0.66 -26.88
CA LEU A 173 39.46 -0.25 -26.30
C LEU A 173 40.86 0.11 -26.83
N GLN A 174 41.79 0.37 -25.91
CA GLN A 174 43.17 0.61 -26.25
C GLN A 174 43.94 -0.70 -26.21
N PRO A 175 44.82 -0.97 -27.18
CA PRO A 175 45.66 -2.17 -27.21
C PRO A 175 46.68 -2.22 -26.06
#